data_3d68524007ca82a5c13e2dd979d8e04e
#
_entry.id   3d68524007ca82a5c13e2dd979d8e04e
#
_cell.length_a   1.000
_cell.length_b   1.000
_cell.length_c   1.000
_cell.angle_alpha   90.00
_cell.angle_beta   90.00
_cell.angle_gamma   90.00
#
_symmetry.space_group_name_H-M   'P 1'
#
loop_
_entity.id
_entity.type
_entity.pdbx_description
1 polymer ?
#
loop_
_entity_poly.entity_id
_entity_poly.type
_entity_poly.pdbx_seq_one_letter_code
_entity_poly.pdbx_strand_id
1 'polypeptide(L)'
;NLGVDDADDKSVNEVMEVIRAARAESGLTYVDFNTGHYEGETYLDILEPYIRRIKNEVGILVGVQTPPHPDLKRYDALREMGVNRVSFCFEIFDPCVFKEVCPGKDRQYGLQRYLDAVEYCAGLGKKGPRNQPWVTNGEIIVGLEPPESSIKAIDWITSVGAIPTVCVFRPLAGTDYADMPAPQTEPLIPVFQRLYEACMEKG
;
A
#
# COMPACT_ATOMS: atom_id res chain seq x y z
N ASN A 1 -1.08 17.34 5.59
CA ASN A 1 -0.62 17.81 6.91
C ASN A 1 -0.67 16.66 7.91
N LEU A 2 0.19 15.68 7.72
CA LEU A 2 0.38 14.63 8.71
C LEU A 2 0.98 15.25 9.98
N GLY A 3 0.35 15.02 11.12
CA GLY A 3 0.82 15.52 12.42
C GLY A 3 0.39 16.93 12.83
N VAL A 4 -0.61 17.50 12.18
CA VAL A 4 -1.18 18.81 12.58
C VAL A 4 -2.53 18.67 13.30
N ASP A 5 -3.18 17.52 13.16
CA ASP A 5 -4.45 17.25 13.83
C ASP A 5 -4.25 16.30 15.03
N ASP A 6 -4.75 16.68 16.20
CA ASP A 6 -4.82 15.83 17.41
C ASP A 6 -5.68 14.56 17.23
N ALA A 7 -6.11 14.28 16.00
CA ALA A 7 -7.02 13.18 15.63
C ALA A 7 -6.31 11.97 15.03
N ASP A 8 -4.99 11.87 15.14
CA ASP A 8 -4.23 10.76 14.52
C ASP A 8 -4.51 9.42 15.23
N ASP A 9 -4.73 9.43 16.53
CA ASP A 9 -5.07 8.27 17.34
C ASP A 9 -6.58 8.13 17.54
N LYS A 10 -7.23 7.35 16.70
CA LYS A 10 -8.65 7.02 16.84
C LYS A 10 -8.81 5.72 17.63
N SER A 11 -9.62 5.75 18.67
CA SER A 11 -9.95 4.53 19.41
C SER A 11 -10.72 3.52 18.54
N VAL A 12 -10.65 2.24 18.89
CA VAL A 12 -11.41 1.19 18.22
C VAL A 12 -12.92 1.50 18.22
N ASN A 13 -13.44 2.11 19.30
CA ASN A 13 -14.87 2.46 19.40
C ASN A 13 -15.26 3.54 18.39
N GLU A 14 -14.47 4.61 18.26
CA GLU A 14 -14.70 5.67 17.28
C GLU A 14 -14.66 5.15 15.85
N VAL A 15 -13.68 4.31 15.51
CA VAL A 15 -13.59 3.68 14.19
C VAL A 15 -14.83 2.81 13.92
N MET A 16 -15.28 2.03 14.90
CA MET A 16 -16.47 1.19 14.75
C MET A 16 -17.75 2.00 14.59
N GLU A 17 -17.87 3.14 15.28
CA GLU A 17 -19.01 4.06 15.11
C GLU A 17 -19.07 4.61 13.70
N VAL A 18 -17.93 5.11 13.18
CA VAL A 18 -17.82 5.62 11.80
C VAL A 18 -18.16 4.53 10.77
N ILE A 19 -17.63 3.31 10.94
CA ILE A 19 -17.89 2.20 10.03
C ILE A 19 -19.37 1.83 10.01
N ARG A 20 -20.03 1.80 11.16
CA ARG A 20 -21.47 1.49 11.25
C ARG A 20 -22.32 2.58 10.57
N ALA A 21 -21.99 3.86 10.83
CA ALA A 21 -22.65 5.00 10.20
C ALA A 21 -22.47 4.95 8.68
N ALA A 22 -21.23 4.83 8.19
CA ALA A 22 -20.96 4.76 6.76
C ALA A 22 -21.63 3.54 6.08
N ARG A 23 -21.71 2.40 6.78
CA ARG A 23 -22.44 1.23 6.26
C ARG A 23 -23.93 1.49 6.14
N ALA A 24 -24.52 2.15 7.13
CA ALA A 24 -25.97 2.47 7.11
C ALA A 24 -26.30 3.52 6.04
N GLU A 25 -25.45 4.52 5.84
CA GLU A 25 -25.69 5.64 4.94
C GLU A 25 -25.34 5.32 3.46
N SER A 26 -24.24 4.59 3.22
CA SER A 26 -23.69 4.38 1.87
C SER A 26 -23.45 2.92 1.47
N GLY A 27 -23.80 1.96 2.34
CA GLY A 27 -23.59 0.56 2.06
C GLY A 27 -22.10 0.16 2.02
N LEU A 28 -21.27 0.73 2.88
CA LEU A 28 -19.83 0.46 2.97
C LEU A 28 -19.53 -1.05 2.97
N THR A 29 -18.68 -1.52 2.05
CA THR A 29 -18.29 -2.92 1.90
C THR A 29 -16.81 -3.18 2.16
N TYR A 30 -16.01 -2.12 2.24
CA TYR A 30 -14.56 -2.19 2.38
C TYR A 30 -14.03 -1.04 3.25
N VAL A 31 -13.02 -1.32 4.06
CA VAL A 31 -12.25 -0.33 4.82
C VAL A 31 -10.77 -0.59 4.66
N ASP A 32 -9.97 0.47 4.53
CA ASP A 32 -8.53 0.39 4.43
C ASP A 32 -7.87 1.16 5.57
N PHE A 33 -6.90 0.53 6.24
CA PHE A 33 -6.07 1.16 7.26
C PHE A 33 -4.73 1.57 6.67
N ASN A 34 -4.39 2.83 6.80
CA ASN A 34 -3.07 3.34 6.41
C ASN A 34 -2.33 3.78 7.67
N THR A 35 -1.21 3.12 7.98
CA THR A 35 -0.39 3.48 9.15
C THR A 35 0.59 4.61 8.85
N GLY A 36 0.70 5.04 7.59
CA GLY A 36 1.72 5.98 7.18
C GLY A 36 3.14 5.45 7.42
N HIS A 37 4.08 6.36 7.58
CA HIS A 37 5.43 6.05 8.03
C HIS A 37 5.40 5.89 9.56
N TYR A 38 5.78 4.73 10.06
CA TYR A 38 5.73 4.40 11.49
C TYR A 38 7.12 4.05 12.01
N GLU A 39 7.54 4.71 13.08
CA GLU A 39 8.79 4.38 13.76
C GLU A 39 8.61 3.16 14.66
N GLY A 40 9.39 2.13 14.42
CA GLY A 40 9.30 0.84 15.14
C GLY A 40 8.60 -0.25 14.35
N GLU A 41 8.27 -1.35 15.02
CA GLU A 41 7.75 -2.58 14.38
C GLU A 41 6.36 -3.00 14.91
N THR A 42 5.72 -2.16 15.73
CA THR A 42 4.45 -2.50 16.41
C THR A 42 3.20 -2.10 15.61
N TYR A 43 3.34 -1.51 14.43
CA TYR A 43 2.22 -1.02 13.62
C TYR A 43 1.19 -2.11 13.25
N LEU A 44 1.61 -3.36 13.08
CA LEU A 44 0.67 -4.47 12.85
C LEU A 44 -0.09 -4.86 14.12
N ASP A 45 0.56 -4.75 15.30
CA ASP A 45 -0.11 -5.03 16.59
C ASP A 45 -1.16 -3.97 16.91
N ILE A 46 -0.90 -2.70 16.57
CA ILE A 46 -1.85 -1.61 16.70
C ILE A 46 -3.11 -1.87 15.87
N LEU A 47 -2.97 -2.42 14.66
CA LEU A 47 -4.09 -2.70 13.76
C LEU A 47 -4.95 -3.91 14.19
N GLU A 48 -4.37 -4.87 14.89
CA GLU A 48 -5.04 -6.12 15.24
C GLU A 48 -6.41 -5.94 15.92
N PRO A 49 -6.58 -5.12 16.98
CA PRO A 49 -7.87 -4.96 17.64
C PRO A 49 -8.95 -4.37 16.72
N TYR A 50 -8.58 -3.46 15.81
CA TYR A 50 -9.51 -2.90 14.82
C TYR A 50 -9.96 -3.97 13.82
N ILE A 51 -9.02 -4.70 13.24
CA ILE A 51 -9.29 -5.75 12.25
C ILE A 51 -10.21 -6.80 12.85
N ARG A 52 -9.86 -7.35 14.02
CA ARG A 52 -10.65 -8.37 14.71
C ARG A 52 -12.07 -7.91 14.97
N ARG A 53 -12.24 -6.68 15.45
CA ARG A 53 -13.56 -6.16 15.76
C ARG A 53 -14.41 -5.93 14.52
N ILE A 54 -13.85 -5.38 13.46
CA ILE A 54 -14.55 -5.19 12.19
C ILE A 54 -14.98 -6.53 11.59
N LYS A 55 -14.08 -7.52 11.57
CA LYS A 55 -14.40 -8.84 11.02
C LYS A 55 -15.47 -9.55 11.82
N ASN A 56 -15.47 -9.44 13.15
CA ASN A 56 -16.43 -10.11 14.03
C ASN A 56 -17.81 -9.42 14.04
N GLU A 57 -17.86 -8.08 14.04
CA GLU A 57 -19.11 -7.34 14.24
C GLU A 57 -19.75 -6.87 12.93
N VAL A 58 -18.97 -6.61 11.89
CA VAL A 58 -19.45 -6.01 10.63
C VAL A 58 -19.28 -6.96 9.44
N GLY A 59 -18.18 -7.70 9.37
CA GLY A 59 -17.93 -8.70 8.34
C GLY A 59 -17.59 -8.14 6.96
N ILE A 60 -17.19 -6.86 6.85
CA ILE A 60 -16.79 -6.24 5.58
C ILE A 60 -15.32 -6.60 5.21
N LEU A 61 -14.94 -6.28 3.98
CA LEU A 61 -13.55 -6.44 3.53
C LEU A 61 -12.64 -5.43 4.24
N VAL A 62 -11.42 -5.87 4.57
CA VAL A 62 -10.42 -5.05 5.25
C VAL A 62 -9.12 -5.08 4.48
N GLY A 63 -8.59 -3.91 4.17
CA GLY A 63 -7.24 -3.71 3.66
C GLY A 63 -6.32 -3.05 4.70
N VAL A 64 -5.03 -3.22 4.49
CA VAL A 64 -3.98 -2.54 5.27
C VAL A 64 -2.88 -2.02 4.34
N GLN A 65 -2.45 -0.80 4.56
CA GLN A 65 -1.32 -0.17 3.89
C GLN A 65 -0.29 0.17 4.96
N THR A 66 0.84 -0.50 4.92
CA THR A 66 1.85 -0.45 6.00
C THR A 66 3.27 -0.41 5.45
N PRO A 67 4.26 0.05 6.24
CA PRO A 67 5.65 -0.25 5.97
C PRO A 67 5.91 -1.77 5.92
N PRO A 68 7.01 -2.23 5.32
CA PRO A 68 7.33 -3.66 5.25
C PRO A 68 7.87 -4.17 6.59
N HIS A 69 7.21 -5.16 7.18
CA HIS A 69 7.65 -5.77 8.43
C HIS A 69 8.87 -6.67 8.22
N PRO A 70 9.89 -6.66 9.11
CA PRO A 70 11.07 -7.51 8.98
C PRO A 70 10.73 -9.01 9.14
N ASP A 71 9.77 -9.34 9.98
CA ASP A 71 9.23 -10.70 10.09
C ASP A 71 8.03 -10.86 9.14
N LEU A 72 8.26 -11.48 7.99
CA LEU A 72 7.24 -11.69 6.97
C LEU A 72 6.08 -12.60 7.43
N LYS A 73 6.29 -13.43 8.45
CA LYS A 73 5.23 -14.29 9.00
C LYS A 73 4.10 -13.50 9.68
N ARG A 74 4.35 -12.24 10.01
CA ARG A 74 3.29 -11.35 10.51
C ARG A 74 2.15 -11.18 9.50
N TYR A 75 2.42 -11.31 8.20
CA TYR A 75 1.40 -11.26 7.16
C TYR A 75 0.52 -12.52 7.10
N ASP A 76 1.04 -13.69 7.53
CA ASP A 76 0.20 -14.88 7.73
C ASP A 76 -0.87 -14.60 8.78
N ALA A 77 -0.48 -14.00 9.93
CA ALA A 77 -1.41 -13.64 11.00
C ALA A 77 -2.47 -12.61 10.53
N LEU A 78 -2.10 -11.60 9.73
CA LEU A 78 -3.08 -10.68 9.13
C LEU A 78 -4.11 -11.43 8.28
N ARG A 79 -3.65 -12.37 7.46
CA ARG A 79 -4.51 -13.18 6.63
C ARG A 79 -5.44 -14.06 7.46
N GLU A 80 -4.93 -14.71 8.52
CA GLU A 80 -5.72 -15.53 9.45
C GLU A 80 -6.79 -14.69 10.16
N MET A 81 -6.51 -13.42 10.46
CA MET A 81 -7.49 -12.47 10.99
C MET A 81 -8.56 -12.05 9.97
N GLY A 82 -8.40 -12.42 8.70
CA GLY A 82 -9.36 -12.12 7.64
C GLY A 82 -9.10 -10.82 6.87
N VAL A 83 -7.87 -10.28 6.93
CA VAL A 83 -7.45 -9.19 6.04
C VAL A 83 -7.53 -9.67 4.59
N ASN A 84 -7.98 -8.80 3.71
CA ASN A 84 -8.27 -9.12 2.31
C ASN A 84 -7.29 -8.46 1.33
N ARG A 85 -6.63 -7.38 1.76
CA ARG A 85 -5.65 -6.64 0.96
C ARG A 85 -4.48 -6.19 1.83
N VAL A 86 -3.28 -6.29 1.30
CA VAL A 86 -2.09 -5.62 1.84
C VAL A 86 -1.46 -4.75 0.76
N SER A 87 -1.00 -3.56 1.13
CA SER A 87 -0.44 -2.59 0.21
C SER A 87 0.89 -2.05 0.74
N PHE A 88 1.86 -1.94 -0.17
CA PHE A 88 3.21 -1.46 0.12
C PHE A 88 3.57 -0.31 -0.81
N CYS A 89 3.71 0.89 -0.24
CA CYS A 89 4.08 2.10 -0.97
C CYS A 89 5.61 2.26 -0.94
N PHE A 90 6.32 1.65 -1.90
CA PHE A 90 7.75 1.87 -2.04
C PHE A 90 8.08 3.06 -2.94
N GLU A 91 7.12 3.61 -3.66
CA GLU A 91 7.13 4.84 -4.45
C GLU A 91 8.06 4.78 -5.66
N ILE A 92 9.30 4.35 -5.50
CA ILE A 92 10.39 4.40 -6.47
C ILE A 92 11.04 3.03 -6.60
N PHE A 93 11.27 2.56 -7.83
CA PHE A 93 11.84 1.25 -8.11
C PHE A 93 13.35 1.28 -8.38
N ASP A 94 13.87 2.37 -8.93
CA ASP A 94 15.31 2.54 -9.09
C ASP A 94 15.98 2.72 -7.72
N PRO A 95 16.96 1.87 -7.32
CA PRO A 95 17.55 1.93 -5.99
C PRO A 95 18.33 3.23 -5.70
N CYS A 96 18.89 3.88 -6.72
CA CYS A 96 19.62 5.12 -6.55
C CYS A 96 18.64 6.28 -6.34
N VAL A 97 17.60 6.34 -7.17
CA VAL A 97 16.52 7.35 -7.05
C VAL A 97 15.72 7.13 -5.77
N PHE A 98 15.50 5.88 -5.34
CA PHE A 98 14.82 5.58 -4.07
C PHE A 98 15.53 6.20 -2.87
N LYS A 99 16.87 6.11 -2.80
CA LYS A 99 17.68 6.73 -1.74
C LYS A 99 17.58 8.24 -1.73
N GLU A 100 17.50 8.84 -2.92
CA GLU A 100 17.42 10.28 -3.08
C GLU A 100 16.01 10.80 -2.72
N VAL A 101 14.97 10.18 -3.26
CA VAL A 101 13.57 10.62 -3.14
C VAL A 101 12.94 10.20 -1.81
N CYS A 102 13.31 9.00 -1.31
CA CYS A 102 12.74 8.41 -0.12
C CYS A 102 13.79 8.13 0.98
N PRO A 103 14.63 9.12 1.39
CA PRO A 103 15.76 8.87 2.29
C PRO A 103 15.34 8.34 3.67
N GLY A 104 14.14 8.68 4.14
CA GLY A 104 13.56 8.15 5.38
C GLY A 104 13.26 6.66 5.28
N LYS A 105 12.57 6.25 4.20
CA LYS A 105 12.26 4.85 3.93
C LYS A 105 13.52 4.02 3.68
N ASP A 106 14.52 4.59 2.98
CA ASP A 106 15.79 3.89 2.74
C ASP A 106 16.54 3.60 4.03
N ARG A 107 16.65 4.58 4.94
CA ARG A 107 17.32 4.38 6.23
C ARG A 107 16.63 3.38 7.14
N GLN A 108 15.30 3.37 7.16
CA GLN A 108 14.52 2.58 8.10
C GLN A 108 14.21 1.17 7.59
N TYR A 109 13.88 1.04 6.31
CA TYR A 109 13.42 -0.22 5.73
C TYR A 109 14.31 -0.71 4.59
N GLY A 110 14.77 0.19 3.72
CA GLY A 110 15.42 -0.13 2.46
C GLY A 110 14.43 -0.66 1.40
N LEU A 111 14.71 -0.43 0.12
CA LEU A 111 13.85 -0.87 -0.98
C LEU A 111 13.65 -2.39 -0.98
N GLN A 112 14.74 -3.16 -0.75
CA GLN A 112 14.67 -4.62 -0.82
C GLN A 112 13.63 -5.22 0.13
N ARG A 113 13.49 -4.68 1.36
CA ARG A 113 12.47 -5.16 2.31
C ARG A 113 11.04 -4.93 1.80
N TYR A 114 10.79 -3.83 1.08
CA TYR A 114 9.51 -3.63 0.41
C TYR A 114 9.24 -4.69 -0.65
N LEU A 115 10.23 -4.98 -1.48
CA LEU A 115 10.11 -5.98 -2.55
C LEU A 115 9.89 -7.38 -1.95
N ASP A 116 10.65 -7.76 -0.94
CA ASP A 116 10.49 -9.05 -0.24
C ASP A 116 9.08 -9.20 0.36
N ALA A 117 8.53 -8.13 0.94
CA ALA A 117 7.18 -8.14 1.51
C ALA A 117 6.10 -8.28 0.43
N VAL A 118 6.23 -7.57 -0.69
CA VAL A 118 5.31 -7.70 -1.84
C VAL A 118 5.32 -9.12 -2.38
N GLU A 119 6.49 -9.70 -2.64
CA GLU A 119 6.63 -11.05 -3.18
C GLU A 119 6.08 -12.09 -2.21
N TYR A 120 6.41 -12.00 -0.92
CA TYR A 120 5.90 -12.90 0.11
C TYR A 120 4.38 -12.87 0.18
N CYS A 121 3.80 -11.68 0.29
CA CYS A 121 2.35 -11.50 0.39
C CYS A 121 1.62 -11.95 -0.88
N ALA A 122 2.16 -11.68 -2.06
CA ALA A 122 1.61 -12.20 -3.31
C ALA A 122 1.61 -13.74 -3.34
N GLY A 123 2.69 -14.36 -2.81
CA GLY A 123 2.79 -15.81 -2.62
C GLY A 123 1.72 -16.39 -1.69
N LEU A 124 1.32 -15.65 -0.64
CA LEU A 124 0.23 -16.05 0.24
C LEU A 124 -1.12 -16.12 -0.50
N GLY A 125 -1.39 -15.19 -1.42
CA GLY A 125 -2.61 -15.17 -2.23
C GLY A 125 -2.79 -16.45 -3.05
N LYS A 126 -1.71 -17.02 -3.57
CA LYS A 126 -1.73 -18.26 -4.36
C LYS A 126 -2.08 -19.53 -3.57
N LYS A 127 -1.91 -19.49 -2.25
CA LYS A 127 -2.07 -20.67 -1.36
C LYS A 127 -3.42 -20.72 -0.62
N GLY A 128 -4.27 -19.70 -0.75
CA GLY A 128 -5.46 -19.58 0.05
C GLY A 128 -6.74 -20.11 -0.58
N PRO A 129 -7.78 -20.32 0.23
CA PRO A 129 -9.08 -20.71 -0.26
C PRO A 129 -9.68 -19.57 -1.11
N ARG A 130 -10.35 -19.94 -2.21
CA ARG A 130 -10.93 -18.98 -3.17
C ARG A 130 -12.03 -18.08 -2.57
N ASN A 131 -12.62 -18.48 -1.46
CA ASN A 131 -13.66 -17.70 -0.77
C ASN A 131 -13.12 -16.65 0.21
N GLN A 132 -11.82 -16.59 0.42
CA GLN A 132 -11.15 -15.53 1.18
C GLN A 132 -10.25 -14.73 0.24
N PRO A 133 -10.73 -13.61 -0.31
CA PRO A 133 -9.93 -12.78 -1.20
C PRO A 133 -8.72 -12.26 -0.43
N TRP A 134 -7.56 -12.37 -1.08
CA TRP A 134 -6.31 -11.80 -0.61
C TRP A 134 -5.60 -11.18 -1.80
N VAL A 135 -5.37 -9.87 -1.73
CA VAL A 135 -4.75 -9.09 -2.78
C VAL A 135 -3.52 -8.39 -2.21
N THR A 136 -2.45 -8.38 -2.97
CA THR A 136 -1.22 -7.62 -2.65
C THR A 136 -1.03 -6.53 -3.67
N ASN A 137 -0.80 -5.29 -3.21
CA ASN A 137 -0.47 -4.16 -4.07
C ASN A 137 0.96 -3.71 -3.84
N GLY A 138 1.66 -3.38 -4.94
CA GLY A 138 2.86 -2.56 -4.93
C GLY A 138 2.52 -1.16 -5.48
N GLU A 139 2.80 -0.12 -4.71
CA GLU A 139 2.43 1.26 -5.08
C GLU A 139 3.67 2.06 -5.44
N ILE A 140 3.63 2.71 -6.62
CA ILE A 140 4.69 3.55 -7.16
C ILE A 140 4.17 4.93 -7.54
N ILE A 141 5.08 5.91 -7.55
CA ILE A 141 4.80 7.28 -8.00
C ILE A 141 5.63 7.55 -9.25
N VAL A 142 4.94 7.71 -10.40
CA VAL A 142 5.58 8.04 -11.67
C VAL A 142 5.85 9.54 -11.79
N GLY A 143 6.93 9.89 -12.48
CA GLY A 143 7.36 11.27 -12.69
C GLY A 143 8.49 11.72 -11.76
N LEU A 144 8.97 10.85 -10.86
CA LEU A 144 10.13 11.09 -10.00
C LEU A 144 11.35 10.24 -10.38
N GLU A 145 11.14 9.20 -11.18
CA GLU A 145 12.20 8.35 -11.77
C GLU A 145 12.00 8.27 -13.28
N PRO A 146 13.00 7.78 -14.04
CA PRO A 146 12.83 7.54 -15.48
C PRO A 146 11.64 6.61 -15.77
N PRO A 147 10.83 6.87 -16.83
CA PRO A 147 9.67 6.05 -17.18
C PRO A 147 9.99 4.56 -17.33
N GLU A 148 11.19 4.23 -17.80
CA GLU A 148 11.67 2.85 -17.95
C GLU A 148 11.81 2.13 -16.60
N SER A 149 12.13 2.84 -15.53
CA SER A 149 12.19 2.27 -14.17
C SER A 149 10.79 1.96 -13.65
N SER A 150 9.85 2.86 -13.85
CA SER A 150 8.43 2.64 -13.51
C SER A 150 7.82 1.48 -14.31
N ILE A 151 8.18 1.31 -15.60
CA ILE A 151 7.79 0.17 -16.43
C ILE A 151 8.34 -1.14 -15.84
N LYS A 152 9.63 -1.16 -15.46
CA LYS A 152 10.23 -2.33 -14.80
C LYS A 152 9.55 -2.67 -13.47
N ALA A 153 9.15 -1.65 -12.71
CA ALA A 153 8.37 -1.83 -11.48
C ALA A 153 7.05 -2.55 -11.75
N ILE A 154 6.29 -2.09 -12.76
CA ILE A 154 5.02 -2.69 -13.18
C ILE A 154 5.21 -4.15 -13.58
N ASP A 155 6.22 -4.43 -14.41
CA ASP A 155 6.55 -5.78 -14.86
C ASP A 155 6.92 -6.69 -13.69
N TRP A 156 7.73 -6.20 -12.77
CA TRP A 156 8.12 -6.96 -11.59
C TRP A 156 6.93 -7.24 -10.67
N ILE A 157 6.13 -6.20 -10.31
CA ILE A 157 4.96 -6.35 -9.44
C ILE A 157 3.99 -7.39 -10.01
N THR A 158 3.67 -7.30 -11.30
CA THR A 158 2.76 -8.26 -11.94
C THR A 158 3.37 -9.66 -12.05
N SER A 159 4.69 -9.78 -12.26
CA SER A 159 5.38 -11.07 -12.36
C SER A 159 5.32 -11.89 -11.08
N VAL A 160 5.36 -11.23 -9.90
CA VAL A 160 5.23 -11.91 -8.60
C VAL A 160 3.76 -12.21 -8.25
N GLY A 161 2.81 -11.66 -8.99
CA GLY A 161 1.36 -11.86 -8.78
C GLY A 161 0.72 -10.81 -7.86
N ALA A 162 1.35 -9.64 -7.74
CA ALA A 162 0.78 -8.47 -7.08
C ALA A 162 0.14 -7.53 -8.12
N ILE A 163 -0.66 -6.59 -7.64
CA ILE A 163 -1.32 -5.58 -8.48
C ILE A 163 -0.55 -4.26 -8.34
N PRO A 164 -0.05 -3.67 -9.44
CA PRO A 164 0.57 -2.37 -9.41
C PRO A 164 -0.48 -1.27 -9.23
N THR A 165 -0.24 -0.38 -8.27
CA THR A 165 -0.95 0.88 -8.10
C THR A 165 -0.01 2.00 -8.51
N VAL A 166 -0.42 2.80 -9.50
CA VAL A 166 0.43 3.85 -10.08
C VAL A 166 -0.19 5.21 -9.82
N CYS A 167 0.49 6.02 -9.03
CA CYS A 167 0.14 7.41 -8.77
C CYS A 167 1.03 8.34 -9.62
N VAL A 168 0.49 9.46 -10.05
CA VAL A 168 1.28 10.52 -10.71
C VAL A 168 1.77 11.50 -9.66
N PHE A 169 3.06 11.83 -9.69
CA PHE A 169 3.63 12.83 -8.80
C PHE A 169 2.89 14.17 -8.92
N ARG A 170 2.57 14.74 -7.76
CA ARG A 170 2.04 16.09 -7.64
C ARG A 170 2.79 16.81 -6.54
N PRO A 171 3.37 18.01 -6.84
CA PRO A 171 3.99 18.84 -5.81
C PRO A 171 2.97 19.23 -4.76
N LEU A 172 3.33 19.10 -3.50
CA LEU A 172 2.47 19.47 -2.36
C LEU A 172 3.15 20.55 -1.54
N ALA A 173 2.42 21.61 -1.20
CA ALA A 173 2.90 22.67 -0.33
C ALA A 173 3.35 22.10 1.03
N GLY A 174 4.51 22.56 1.53
CA GLY A 174 5.08 22.11 2.79
C GLY A 174 5.92 20.83 2.70
N THR A 175 6.20 20.33 1.50
CA THR A 175 7.13 19.22 1.25
C THR A 175 8.41 19.70 0.59
N ASP A 176 9.49 18.91 0.64
CA ASP A 176 10.77 19.21 -0.01
C ASP A 176 10.64 19.35 -1.55
N TYR A 177 9.60 18.76 -2.13
CA TYR A 177 9.30 18.80 -3.56
C TYR A 177 8.17 19.79 -3.94
N ALA A 178 7.83 20.75 -3.06
CA ALA A 178 6.75 21.70 -3.29
C ALA A 178 6.93 22.54 -4.56
N ASP A 179 8.17 22.90 -4.88
CA ASP A 179 8.53 23.74 -6.04
C ASP A 179 8.91 22.91 -7.28
N MET A 180 8.86 21.60 -7.21
CA MET A 180 9.16 20.74 -8.33
C MET A 180 8.02 20.79 -9.35
N PRO A 181 8.29 20.92 -10.66
CA PRO A 181 7.23 20.92 -11.66
C PRO A 181 6.50 19.57 -11.70
N ALA A 182 5.20 19.61 -11.93
CA ALA A 182 4.46 18.37 -12.22
C ALA A 182 5.02 17.71 -13.50
N PRO A 183 5.05 16.37 -13.56
CA PRO A 183 5.56 15.67 -14.73
C PRO A 183 4.70 15.96 -15.97
N GLN A 184 5.33 16.01 -17.13
CA GLN A 184 4.64 16.13 -18.41
C GLN A 184 3.92 14.82 -18.74
N THR A 185 2.83 14.90 -19.47
CA THR A 185 1.98 13.75 -19.80
C THR A 185 2.65 12.78 -20.76
N GLU A 186 3.35 13.30 -21.78
CA GLU A 186 3.90 12.51 -22.89
C GLU A 186 4.84 11.39 -22.43
N PRO A 187 5.80 11.62 -21.51
CA PRO A 187 6.66 10.56 -20.98
C PRO A 187 5.93 9.52 -20.15
N LEU A 188 4.74 9.84 -19.62
CA LEU A 188 3.96 8.92 -18.78
C LEU A 188 3.07 7.98 -19.60
N ILE A 189 2.71 8.35 -20.84
CA ILE A 189 1.84 7.54 -21.69
C ILE A 189 2.31 6.07 -21.80
N PRO A 190 3.60 5.78 -22.13
CA PRO A 190 4.05 4.40 -22.24
C PRO A 190 3.99 3.63 -20.91
N VAL A 191 4.14 4.33 -19.76
CA VAL A 191 4.01 3.70 -18.44
C VAL A 191 2.58 3.20 -18.21
N PHE A 192 1.58 4.05 -18.49
CA PHE A 192 0.16 3.66 -18.35
C PHE A 192 -0.29 2.66 -19.40
N GLN A 193 0.26 2.69 -20.60
CA GLN A 193 0.05 1.63 -21.59
C GLN A 193 0.57 0.29 -21.08
N ARG A 194 1.82 0.26 -20.56
CA ARG A 194 2.37 -0.97 -19.98
C ARG A 194 1.60 -1.44 -18.75
N LEU A 195 1.14 -0.53 -17.89
CA LEU A 195 0.27 -0.86 -16.75
C LEU A 195 -0.97 -1.63 -17.21
N TYR A 196 -1.68 -1.09 -18.21
CA TYR A 196 -2.87 -1.73 -18.75
C TYR A 196 -2.55 -3.13 -19.32
N GLU A 197 -1.54 -3.21 -20.18
CA GLU A 197 -1.12 -4.48 -20.81
C GLU A 197 -0.74 -5.54 -19.77
N ALA A 198 0.12 -5.17 -18.80
CA ALA A 198 0.57 -6.09 -17.75
C ALA A 198 -0.57 -6.62 -16.89
N CYS A 199 -1.55 -5.76 -16.56
CA CYS A 199 -2.74 -6.17 -15.82
C CYS A 199 -3.65 -7.10 -16.65
N MET A 200 -3.77 -6.86 -17.95
CA MET A 200 -4.56 -7.73 -18.85
C MET A 200 -3.88 -9.09 -19.12
N GLU A 201 -2.56 -9.13 -19.15
CA GLU A 201 -1.77 -10.36 -19.36
C GLU A 201 -1.80 -11.29 -18.13
N LYS A 202 -1.91 -10.75 -16.94
CA LYS A 202 -1.73 -11.47 -15.66
C LYS A 202 -3.00 -11.56 -14.81
N GLY A 203 -4.05 -10.79 -15.12
CA GLY A 203 -5.31 -10.71 -14.39
C GLY A 203 -6.29 -11.86 -14.62
#